data_a5ff7022cadcfdeed6a879a81c679202
#
_entry.id   a5ff7022cadcfdeed6a879a81c679202
#
_cell.length_a   1.000
_cell.length_b   1.000
_cell.length_c   1.000
_cell.angle_alpha   90.00
_cell.angle_beta   90.00
_cell.angle_gamma   90.00
#
_symmetry.space_group_name_H-M   'P 1'
#
loop_
_entity.id
_entity.type
_entity.pdbx_description
1 polymer ?
#
loop_
_entity_poly.entity_id
_entity_poly.type
_entity_poly.pdbx_seq_one_letter_code
_entity_poly.pdbx_strand_id
1 'polypeptide(L)'
;MDILVRDAKLEDAERILDIYAYYVENTAITFEYVVPTLMDFQKRMEMTMKRYPYLVIEKDGAIQGYAYAGAFVGRAAYDWSCELTVYLDHTAQKCGLGRKIYEALENRLSEMGILNLYACIGYPRVEDEYLNSNSAEFHAHLGFSKVGEFYKCGYKFGRWYN
;
A
#
# COMPACT_ATOMS: atom_id res chain seq x y z
N MET A 1 -19.69 -15.47 2.04
CA MET A 1 -18.36 -14.80 2.12
C MET A 1 -18.56 -13.42 2.72
N ASP A 2 -18.09 -13.23 3.94
CA ASP A 2 -18.28 -12.00 4.70
C ASP A 2 -17.01 -11.13 4.55
N ILE A 3 -17.16 -9.95 3.96
CA ILE A 3 -16.07 -8.99 3.75
C ILE A 3 -16.38 -7.71 4.49
N LEU A 4 -15.47 -7.29 5.36
CA LEU A 4 -15.58 -6.09 6.17
C LEU A 4 -14.34 -5.22 5.99
N VAL A 5 -14.55 -3.93 5.69
CA VAL A 5 -13.50 -2.91 5.75
C VAL A 5 -13.73 -2.08 7.00
N ARG A 6 -12.70 -1.90 7.80
CA ARG A 6 -12.77 -1.12 9.04
C ARG A 6 -11.47 -0.36 9.31
N ASP A 7 -11.53 0.57 10.23
CA ASP A 7 -10.31 1.24 10.71
C ASP A 7 -9.39 0.23 11.39
N ALA A 8 -8.10 0.36 11.11
CA ALA A 8 -7.06 -0.40 11.78
C ALA A 8 -6.90 0.05 13.22
N LYS A 9 -6.50 -0.87 14.08
CA LYS A 9 -6.12 -0.63 15.47
C LYS A 9 -4.66 -1.05 15.66
N LEU A 10 -4.01 -0.55 16.70
CA LEU A 10 -2.62 -0.95 16.98
C LEU A 10 -2.48 -2.43 17.26
N GLU A 11 -3.52 -3.07 17.79
CA GLU A 11 -3.57 -4.53 18.01
C GLU A 11 -3.52 -5.32 16.69
N ASP A 12 -3.88 -4.70 15.57
CA ASP A 12 -3.79 -5.34 14.26
C ASP A 12 -2.36 -5.38 13.70
N ALA A 13 -1.43 -4.65 14.30
CA ALA A 13 -0.09 -4.42 13.76
C ALA A 13 0.68 -5.72 13.50
N GLU A 14 0.57 -6.71 14.36
CA GLU A 14 1.25 -8.00 14.17
C GLU A 14 0.81 -8.68 12.87
N ARG A 15 -0.49 -8.75 12.64
CA ARG A 15 -1.02 -9.35 11.41
C ARG A 15 -0.71 -8.51 10.17
N ILE A 16 -0.78 -7.18 10.28
CA ILE A 16 -0.44 -6.27 9.19
C ILE A 16 1.05 -6.43 8.83
N LEU A 17 1.91 -6.50 9.83
CA LEU A 17 3.34 -6.71 9.62
C LEU A 17 3.63 -8.07 8.96
N ASP A 18 2.91 -9.13 9.32
CA ASP A 18 3.03 -10.44 8.66
C ASP A 18 2.73 -10.32 7.16
N ILE A 19 1.68 -9.59 6.79
CA ILE A 19 1.35 -9.36 5.39
C ILE A 19 2.47 -8.62 4.68
N TYR A 20 2.98 -7.55 5.26
CA TYR A 20 4.04 -6.73 4.69
C TYR A 20 5.38 -7.47 4.59
N ALA A 21 5.72 -8.28 5.59
CA ALA A 21 6.99 -9.00 5.67
C ALA A 21 7.25 -9.87 4.44
N TYR A 22 6.23 -10.52 3.93
CA TYR A 22 6.36 -11.31 2.69
C TYR A 22 6.91 -10.47 1.54
N TYR A 23 6.39 -9.26 1.38
CA TYR A 23 6.80 -8.36 0.30
C TYR A 23 8.21 -7.81 0.50
N VAL A 24 8.62 -7.58 1.73
CA VAL A 24 10.00 -7.17 2.04
C VAL A 24 11.00 -8.26 1.68
N GLU A 25 10.70 -9.48 2.07
CA GLU A 25 11.63 -10.62 1.95
C GLU A 25 11.68 -11.23 0.55
N ASN A 26 10.56 -11.22 -0.18
CA ASN A 26 10.40 -12.00 -1.40
C ASN A 26 10.18 -11.18 -2.67
N THR A 27 9.99 -9.88 -2.57
CA THR A 27 9.64 -9.05 -3.73
C THR A 27 10.39 -7.73 -3.76
N ALA A 28 10.39 -7.09 -4.93
CA ALA A 28 10.80 -5.69 -5.09
C ALA A 28 9.59 -4.73 -5.18
N ILE A 29 8.41 -5.17 -4.76
CA ILE A 29 7.20 -4.33 -4.65
C ILE A 29 7.43 -3.23 -3.61
N THR A 30 8.11 -3.55 -2.51
CA THR A 30 8.69 -2.57 -1.59
C THR A 30 10.20 -2.59 -1.73
N PHE A 31 10.84 -1.43 -1.57
CA PHE A 31 12.30 -1.32 -1.61
C PHE A 31 12.95 -1.43 -0.23
N GLU A 32 12.18 -1.72 0.80
CA GLU A 32 12.71 -2.04 2.13
C GLU A 32 13.48 -3.36 2.09
N TYR A 33 14.64 -3.41 2.75
CA TYR A 33 15.51 -4.59 2.77
C TYR A 33 15.25 -5.50 3.95
N VAL A 34 14.90 -4.91 5.09
CA VAL A 34 14.74 -5.63 6.37
C VAL A 34 13.34 -5.40 6.90
N VAL A 35 12.70 -6.47 7.35
CA VAL A 35 11.39 -6.37 7.99
C VAL A 35 11.53 -5.52 9.25
N PRO A 36 10.75 -4.43 9.40
CA PRO A 36 10.77 -3.64 10.63
C PRO A 36 10.34 -4.48 11.83
N THR A 37 10.82 -4.11 13.01
CA THR A 37 10.33 -4.71 14.26
C THR A 37 8.86 -4.35 14.47
N LEU A 38 8.14 -5.15 15.24
CA LEU A 38 6.74 -4.85 15.57
C LEU A 38 6.61 -3.47 16.21
N MET A 39 7.51 -3.11 17.13
CA MET A 39 7.51 -1.80 17.79
C MET A 39 7.68 -0.66 16.79
N ASP A 40 8.62 -0.76 15.86
CA ASP A 40 8.85 0.26 14.84
C ASP A 40 7.66 0.36 13.89
N PHE A 41 7.08 -0.77 13.53
CA PHE A 41 5.91 -0.81 12.66
C PHE A 41 4.68 -0.17 13.33
N GLN A 42 4.47 -0.44 14.61
CA GLN A 42 3.42 0.23 15.40
C GLN A 42 3.61 1.74 15.45
N LYS A 43 4.85 2.21 15.59
CA LYS A 43 5.15 3.65 15.54
C LYS A 43 4.81 4.25 14.18
N ARG A 44 5.12 3.56 13.08
CA ARG A 44 4.73 4.00 11.73
C ARG A 44 3.21 4.12 11.61
N MET A 45 2.48 3.12 12.11
CA MET A 45 1.01 3.14 12.12
C MET A 45 0.48 4.32 12.92
N GLU A 46 0.97 4.52 14.14
CA GLU A 46 0.55 5.64 15.00
C GLU A 46 0.75 6.99 14.32
N MET A 47 1.91 7.20 13.71
CA MET A 47 2.22 8.46 13.02
C MET A 47 1.28 8.71 11.85
N THR A 48 0.99 7.68 11.05
CA THR A 48 0.06 7.76 9.93
C THR A 48 -1.36 8.05 10.42
N MET A 49 -1.82 7.32 11.42
CA MET A 49 -3.18 7.41 11.96
C MET A 49 -3.51 8.74 12.61
N LYS A 50 -2.50 9.53 12.99
CA LYS A 50 -2.73 10.89 13.51
C LYS A 50 -3.42 11.81 12.51
N ARG A 51 -3.23 11.58 11.22
CA ARG A 51 -3.73 12.47 10.16
C ARG A 51 -4.51 11.75 9.07
N TYR A 52 -4.17 10.53 8.77
CA TYR A 52 -4.70 9.80 7.61
C TYR A 52 -5.46 8.55 8.00
N PRO A 53 -6.44 8.13 7.19
CA PRO A 53 -7.08 6.83 7.36
C PRO A 53 -6.07 5.69 7.21
N TYR A 54 -6.24 4.68 8.03
CA TYR A 54 -5.50 3.42 7.97
C TYR A 54 -6.54 2.30 8.12
N LEU A 55 -6.74 1.52 7.06
CA LEU A 55 -7.83 0.55 6.96
C LEU A 55 -7.30 -0.87 6.88
N VAL A 56 -8.08 -1.81 7.40
CA VAL A 56 -7.89 -3.23 7.15
C VAL A 56 -9.13 -3.80 6.46
N ILE A 57 -8.93 -4.86 5.68
CA ILE A 57 -10.03 -5.63 5.09
C ILE A 57 -10.00 -7.05 5.62
N GLU A 58 -11.14 -7.48 6.16
CA GLU A 58 -11.34 -8.82 6.68
C GLU A 58 -12.19 -9.64 5.70
N LYS A 59 -11.87 -10.91 5.60
CA LYS A 59 -12.67 -11.91 4.93
C LYS A 59 -12.94 -13.02 5.91
N ASP A 60 -14.24 -13.26 6.18
CA ASP A 60 -14.68 -14.27 7.15
C ASP A 60 -13.98 -14.12 8.52
N GLY A 61 -13.82 -12.87 8.97
CA GLY A 61 -13.24 -12.54 10.28
C GLY A 61 -11.73 -12.49 10.35
N ALA A 62 -11.01 -12.74 9.26
CA ALA A 62 -9.55 -12.70 9.21
C ALA A 62 -9.05 -11.55 8.34
N ILE A 63 -8.08 -10.79 8.82
CA ILE A 63 -7.46 -9.70 8.05
C ILE A 63 -6.70 -10.29 6.87
N GLN A 64 -7.04 -9.83 5.67
CA GLN A 64 -6.44 -10.25 4.40
C GLN A 64 -5.69 -9.12 3.69
N GLY A 65 -5.76 -7.91 4.20
CA GLY A 65 -5.06 -6.78 3.60
C GLY A 65 -5.22 -5.52 4.40
N TYR A 66 -4.46 -4.51 4.00
CA TYR A 66 -4.52 -3.19 4.62
C TYR A 66 -4.19 -2.11 3.59
N ALA A 67 -4.66 -0.90 3.85
CA ALA A 67 -4.37 0.26 3.03
C ALA A 67 -4.35 1.52 3.89
N TYR A 68 -3.49 2.47 3.51
CA TYR A 68 -3.42 3.75 4.20
C TYR A 68 -3.01 4.86 3.24
N ALA A 69 -3.19 6.09 3.68
CA ALA A 69 -2.68 7.26 2.99
C ALA A 69 -1.56 7.91 3.79
N GLY A 70 -0.71 8.63 3.10
CA GLY A 70 0.34 9.44 3.70
C GLY A 70 0.55 10.72 2.90
N ALA A 71 1.36 11.63 3.43
CA ALA A 71 1.68 12.87 2.74
C ALA A 71 2.42 12.56 1.43
N PHE A 72 1.98 13.18 0.34
CA PHE A 72 2.65 13.04 -0.96
C PHE A 72 4.02 13.72 -0.94
N VAL A 73 4.04 14.99 -0.50
CA VAL A 73 5.26 15.76 -0.27
C VAL A 73 5.04 16.59 1.00
N GLY A 74 6.05 16.69 1.84
CA GLY A 74 5.94 17.33 3.15
C GLY A 74 5.92 18.87 3.13
N ARG A 75 5.07 19.50 2.33
CA ARG A 75 4.85 20.94 2.26
C ARG A 75 3.35 21.23 2.29
N ALA A 76 2.94 22.33 2.93
CA ALA A 76 1.54 22.68 3.11
C ALA A 76 0.75 22.82 1.80
N ALA A 77 1.38 23.27 0.74
CA ALA A 77 0.71 23.38 -0.56
C ALA A 77 0.30 22.02 -1.16
N TYR A 78 0.86 20.92 -0.67
CA TYR A 78 0.50 19.56 -1.09
C TYR A 78 -0.55 18.89 -0.18
N ASP A 79 -1.13 19.61 0.78
CA ASP A 79 -2.04 19.02 1.76
C ASP A 79 -3.35 18.50 1.16
N TRP A 80 -3.69 18.87 -0.07
CA TRP A 80 -4.84 18.34 -0.83
C TRP A 80 -4.49 17.12 -1.66
N SER A 81 -3.26 16.63 -1.56
CA SER A 81 -2.76 15.43 -2.24
C SER A 81 -2.26 14.43 -1.20
N CYS A 82 -2.36 13.15 -1.52
CA CYS A 82 -1.76 12.11 -0.69
C CYS A 82 -1.26 10.95 -1.53
N GLU A 83 -0.39 10.16 -0.93
CA GLU A 83 0.09 8.89 -1.48
C GLU A 83 -0.69 7.75 -0.85
N LEU A 84 -1.12 6.79 -1.65
CA LEU A 84 -1.82 5.59 -1.21
C LEU A 84 -0.89 4.39 -1.18
N THR A 85 -1.09 3.54 -0.19
CA THR A 85 -0.40 2.26 -0.06
C THR A 85 -1.42 1.17 0.19
N VAL A 86 -1.31 0.06 -0.51
CA VAL A 86 -2.14 -1.12 -0.32
C VAL A 86 -1.29 -2.38 -0.38
N TYR A 87 -1.53 -3.30 0.55
CA TYR A 87 -0.95 -4.64 0.52
C TYR A 87 -2.03 -5.65 0.87
N LEU A 88 -2.11 -6.71 0.09
CA LEU A 88 -2.95 -7.88 0.38
C LEU A 88 -2.06 -9.04 0.79
N ASP A 89 -2.59 -9.92 1.62
CA ASP A 89 -1.94 -11.22 1.87
C ASP A 89 -1.67 -11.88 0.52
N HIS A 90 -0.44 -12.35 0.30
CA HIS A 90 -0.04 -12.91 -0.99
C HIS A 90 -0.85 -14.14 -1.40
N THR A 91 -1.53 -14.79 -0.45
CA THR A 91 -2.42 -15.93 -0.71
C THR A 91 -3.86 -15.51 -1.01
N ALA A 92 -4.23 -14.25 -0.75
CA ALA A 92 -5.60 -13.73 -0.88
C ALA A 92 -5.87 -13.04 -2.22
N GLN A 93 -5.05 -13.29 -3.24
CA GLN A 93 -5.12 -12.62 -4.52
C GLN A 93 -6.36 -13.02 -5.33
N LYS A 94 -6.80 -12.11 -6.21
CA LYS A 94 -7.90 -12.31 -7.18
C LYS A 94 -9.31 -12.44 -6.57
N CYS A 95 -9.52 -11.90 -5.37
CA CYS A 95 -10.84 -11.91 -4.73
C CYS A 95 -11.56 -10.56 -4.76
N GLY A 96 -11.02 -9.55 -5.44
CA GLY A 96 -11.60 -8.20 -5.48
C GLY A 96 -11.40 -7.40 -4.19
N LEU A 97 -10.60 -7.89 -3.25
CA LEU A 97 -10.35 -7.20 -1.97
C LEU A 97 -9.61 -5.88 -2.16
N GLY A 98 -8.66 -5.83 -3.08
CA GLY A 98 -7.89 -4.62 -3.38
C GLY A 98 -8.78 -3.46 -3.85
N ARG A 99 -9.71 -3.73 -4.75
CA ARG A 99 -10.69 -2.74 -5.20
C ARG A 99 -11.54 -2.24 -4.04
N LYS A 100 -12.06 -3.15 -3.23
CA LYS A 100 -12.94 -2.79 -2.11
C LYS A 100 -12.27 -1.90 -1.08
N ILE A 101 -11.02 -2.23 -0.70
CA ILE A 101 -10.31 -1.43 0.29
C ILE A 101 -9.89 -0.07 -0.29
N TYR A 102 -9.54 -0.01 -1.56
CA TYR A 102 -9.23 1.26 -2.22
C TYR A 102 -10.48 2.16 -2.32
N GLU A 103 -11.62 1.61 -2.69
CA GLU A 103 -12.89 2.39 -2.73
C GLU A 103 -13.21 2.98 -1.36
N ALA A 104 -13.06 2.20 -0.29
CA ALA A 104 -13.26 2.68 1.07
C ALA A 104 -12.28 3.78 1.45
N LEU A 105 -11.00 3.62 1.10
CA LEU A 105 -9.96 4.60 1.36
C LEU A 105 -10.21 5.90 0.59
N GLU A 106 -10.54 5.82 -0.69
CA GLU A 106 -10.87 6.98 -1.53
C GLU A 106 -12.05 7.76 -0.97
N ASN A 107 -13.11 7.07 -0.53
CA ASN A 107 -14.27 7.71 0.08
C ASN A 107 -13.90 8.48 1.34
N ARG A 108 -13.09 7.88 2.21
CA ARG A 108 -12.61 8.54 3.44
C ARG A 108 -11.79 9.78 3.13
N LEU A 109 -10.90 9.70 2.15
CA LEU A 109 -10.06 10.82 1.75
C LEU A 109 -10.85 11.94 1.07
N SER A 110 -11.83 11.59 0.25
CA SER A 110 -12.75 12.56 -0.36
C SER A 110 -13.51 13.36 0.71
N GLU A 111 -14.01 12.69 1.74
CA GLU A 111 -14.68 13.33 2.88
C GLU A 111 -13.75 14.29 3.64
N MET A 112 -12.44 14.03 3.66
CA MET A 112 -11.43 14.89 4.24
C MET A 112 -11.04 16.09 3.36
N GLY A 113 -11.54 16.17 2.13
CA GLY A 113 -11.20 17.21 1.18
C GLY A 113 -9.94 16.97 0.37
N ILE A 114 -9.42 15.74 0.35
CA ILE A 114 -8.28 15.36 -0.50
C ILE A 114 -8.77 15.30 -1.96
N LEU A 115 -8.02 15.94 -2.85
CA LEU A 115 -8.41 16.09 -4.25
C LEU A 115 -7.59 15.21 -5.20
N ASN A 116 -6.34 14.87 -4.84
CA ASN A 116 -5.44 14.10 -5.67
C ASN A 116 -4.86 12.92 -4.91
N LEU A 117 -4.87 11.75 -5.56
CA LEU A 117 -4.35 10.51 -5.02
C LEU A 117 -3.23 10.01 -5.91
N TYR A 118 -2.10 9.67 -5.32
CA TYR A 118 -0.93 9.16 -6.02
C TYR A 118 -0.56 7.78 -5.49
N ALA A 119 -0.07 6.93 -6.37
CA ALA A 119 0.49 5.63 -6.00
C ALA A 119 1.92 5.54 -6.54
N CYS A 120 2.87 5.24 -5.67
CA CYS A 120 4.25 4.97 -6.05
C CYS A 120 4.41 3.46 -6.18
N ILE A 121 4.70 3.01 -7.39
CA ILE A 121 4.69 1.59 -7.75
C ILE A 121 6.08 1.21 -8.26
N GLY A 122 6.69 0.19 -7.63
CA GLY A 122 7.90 -0.41 -8.17
C GLY A 122 7.60 -0.98 -9.55
N TYR A 123 8.39 -0.59 -10.55
CA TYR A 123 8.13 -0.96 -11.94
C TYR A 123 9.35 -1.68 -12.54
N PRO A 124 9.16 -2.89 -13.09
CA PRO A 124 10.27 -3.62 -13.69
C PRO A 124 10.50 -3.12 -15.12
N ARG A 125 11.75 -2.90 -15.49
CA ARG A 125 12.11 -2.68 -16.89
C ARG A 125 11.91 -3.95 -17.70
N VAL A 126 12.28 -5.08 -17.09
CA VAL A 126 12.01 -6.44 -17.56
C VAL A 126 11.48 -7.21 -16.37
N GLU A 127 10.36 -7.88 -16.53
CA GLU A 127 9.78 -8.69 -15.46
C GLU A 127 10.73 -9.79 -15.01
N ASP A 128 10.79 -10.02 -13.70
CA ASP A 128 11.59 -11.08 -13.09
C ASP A 128 10.82 -11.76 -11.95
N GLU A 129 11.49 -12.66 -11.24
CA GLU A 129 10.89 -13.41 -10.14
C GLU A 129 10.50 -12.54 -8.93
N TYR A 130 11.02 -11.31 -8.84
CA TYR A 130 10.76 -10.42 -7.71
C TYR A 130 9.73 -9.33 -8.01
N LEU A 131 9.56 -8.97 -9.28
CA LEU A 131 8.68 -7.86 -9.66
C LEU A 131 8.14 -8.06 -11.08
N ASN A 132 6.83 -7.93 -11.20
CA ASN A 132 6.11 -7.89 -12.47
C ASN A 132 5.29 -6.60 -12.57
N SER A 133 4.55 -6.44 -13.66
CA SER A 133 3.71 -5.27 -13.91
C SER A 133 2.32 -5.36 -13.28
N ASN A 134 2.04 -6.37 -12.47
CA ASN A 134 0.70 -6.63 -11.93
C ASN A 134 0.14 -5.45 -11.12
N SER A 135 0.96 -4.81 -10.28
CA SER A 135 0.52 -3.66 -9.48
C SER A 135 0.20 -2.46 -10.37
N ALA A 136 1.03 -2.18 -11.37
CA ALA A 136 0.77 -1.10 -12.32
C ALA A 136 -0.52 -1.34 -13.11
N GLU A 137 -0.75 -2.56 -13.57
CA GLU A 137 -1.98 -2.95 -14.27
C GLU A 137 -3.20 -2.85 -13.36
N PHE A 138 -3.10 -3.30 -12.12
CA PHE A 138 -4.16 -3.18 -11.11
C PHE A 138 -4.56 -1.70 -10.91
N HIS A 139 -3.57 -0.81 -10.73
CA HIS A 139 -3.86 0.62 -10.57
C HIS A 139 -4.46 1.24 -11.83
N ALA A 140 -3.99 0.84 -13.01
CA ALA A 140 -4.59 1.29 -14.28
C ALA A 140 -6.06 0.89 -14.38
N HIS A 141 -6.42 -0.33 -13.97
CA HIS A 141 -7.81 -0.79 -13.94
C HIS A 141 -8.68 -0.03 -12.94
N LEU A 142 -8.08 0.54 -11.90
CA LEU A 142 -8.79 1.42 -10.96
C LEU A 142 -8.93 2.86 -11.45
N GLY A 143 -8.36 3.19 -12.60
CA GLY A 143 -8.44 4.52 -13.20
C GLY A 143 -7.23 5.42 -12.93
N PHE A 144 -6.17 4.90 -12.33
CA PHE A 144 -4.93 5.66 -12.17
C PHE A 144 -4.25 5.84 -13.53
N SER A 145 -3.77 7.06 -13.78
CA SER A 145 -2.98 7.38 -14.97
C SER A 145 -1.50 7.47 -14.60
N LYS A 146 -0.63 6.88 -15.42
CA LYS A 146 0.81 7.01 -15.24
C LYS A 146 1.25 8.44 -15.51
N VAL A 147 1.86 9.08 -14.52
CA VAL A 147 2.31 10.47 -14.62
C VAL A 147 3.82 10.60 -14.76
N GLY A 148 4.57 9.55 -14.54
CA GLY A 148 6.01 9.54 -14.69
C GLY A 148 6.64 8.23 -14.25
N GLU A 149 7.95 8.14 -14.47
CA GLU A 149 8.73 6.97 -14.09
C GLU A 149 10.15 7.41 -13.71
N PHE A 150 10.58 7.02 -12.50
CA PHE A 150 11.96 7.25 -12.06
C PHE A 150 12.81 6.08 -12.49
N TYR A 151 13.77 6.36 -13.35
CA TYR A 151 14.61 5.33 -13.94
C TYR A 151 15.69 4.88 -12.96
N LYS A 152 15.77 3.56 -12.69
CA LYS A 152 16.76 2.97 -11.79
C LYS A 152 16.82 3.64 -10.41
N CYS A 153 15.67 3.96 -9.84
CA CYS A 153 15.61 4.64 -8.55
C CYS A 153 15.76 3.68 -7.36
N GLY A 154 15.51 2.39 -7.53
CA GLY A 154 15.61 1.38 -6.47
C GLY A 154 16.59 0.26 -6.83
N TYR A 155 17.33 -0.20 -5.81
CA TYR A 155 18.27 -1.31 -5.95
C TYR A 155 17.95 -2.37 -4.91
N LYS A 156 17.61 -3.59 -5.35
CA LYS A 156 17.25 -4.70 -4.45
C LYS A 156 17.52 -6.02 -5.13
N PHE A 157 17.91 -7.04 -4.37
CA PHE A 157 18.27 -8.38 -4.90
C PHE A 157 19.36 -8.30 -5.99
N GLY A 158 20.29 -7.35 -5.89
CA GLY A 158 21.34 -7.18 -6.89
C GLY A 158 20.88 -6.60 -8.22
N ARG A 159 19.68 -6.02 -8.29
CA ARG A 159 19.04 -5.51 -9.52
C ARG A 159 18.49 -4.10 -9.33
N TRP A 160 18.44 -3.36 -10.42
CA TRP A 160 17.85 -2.02 -10.46
C TRP A 160 16.39 -2.09 -10.93
N TYR A 161 15.55 -1.31 -10.24
CA TYR A 161 14.13 -1.16 -10.55
C TYR A 161 13.77 0.32 -10.66
N ASN A 162 12.72 0.61 -11.45
CA ASN A 162 12.16 1.95 -11.58
C ASN A 162 11.05 2.23 -10.58
#